data_6e8095c9e8bc344a8f9742a54dca0b68
#
_entry.id   6e8095c9e8bc344a8f9742a54dca0b68
#
_cell.length_a   1.000
_cell.length_b   1.000
_cell.length_c   1.000
_cell.angle_alpha   90.00
_cell.angle_beta   90.00
_cell.angle_gamma   90.00
#
_symmetry.space_group_name_H-M   'P 1'
#
loop_
_entity.id
_entity.type
_entity.pdbx_description
1 polymer ?
#
loop_
_entity_poly.entity_id
_entity_poly.type
_entity_poly.pdbx_seq_one_letter_code
_entity_poly.pdbx_strand_id
1 'polypeptide(L)'
;MNMKPTSLFALALLCLLTPNSFAKPLKVFILAGQSNMEGHAAISTFDYIGKDPVTAPILKEMRNPNGTPRVCDQVWMSYLTGPYDGSANGEGLGKLTAGFGAREDHPTKPGGKIGPEFTFGIYLEKALNEPILIIKTAWGGRSLNTEFRPPSAGPYRLPKAIQDEWDKHPQGAHGIPKAEDRKAWQDKKDAASGVFYRMMIEHVRKVLADPKRVCPAYDSQEGYELAGFVWLQGFNDLVDGTTYPGPDKPGRFDAYSDLLAKFIRDVRKDLSAPKMPFVIGVLGVGGESDNEVFRKAMAAPASLPEFQGSVIAVETAPFWDLDIAAAEPKQGEYNQIVGTAHTLRKDGTLDRERKWDKYWKPLGKPLPEEREWRFTSVDATEKKDKLESYEDRRFRDITLPAGMENWYTPDFDDSQWTVGQAPIGKGIWKHSGITLGKYPSPWGKGEFLLMRTTFEVDDLNCESYRVAVLARQGFHVYLNGHKIHTYIWWQDRPQYGSIVLEKGQAKHLKKGRNVLAVYANDQYGPKSPEHYAATDAWIEGITKVDQEKLDLALEEVLSPKDREALKGASNGGYHYFGSAKIFAQMGKAFAEAWLRLPK
;
A
#
# COMPACT_ATOMS: atom_id res chain seq x y z
N MET A 1 78.16 -59.15 -4.82
CA MET A 1 77.90 -58.45 -6.08
C MET A 1 76.40 -58.10 -6.07
N ASN A 2 76.10 -56.85 -5.85
CA ASN A 2 74.74 -56.35 -5.68
C ASN A 2 74.14 -55.97 -7.00
N MET A 3 72.99 -56.55 -7.33
CA MET A 3 72.10 -56.01 -8.40
C MET A 3 70.85 -55.41 -7.78
N LYS A 4 70.66 -54.15 -8.03
CA LYS A 4 69.40 -53.39 -7.68
C LYS A 4 68.33 -53.67 -8.67
N PRO A 5 67.02 -53.78 -8.27
CA PRO A 5 65.90 -53.81 -9.22
C PRO A 5 65.43 -52.40 -9.56
N THR A 6 65.27 -52.19 -10.86
CA THR A 6 64.67 -51.02 -11.48
C THR A 6 63.16 -51.01 -11.32
N SER A 7 62.62 -49.99 -10.65
CA SER A 7 61.15 -49.78 -10.53
C SER A 7 60.59 -49.13 -11.78
N LEU A 8 59.67 -49.79 -12.49
CA LEU A 8 58.83 -49.23 -13.53
C LEU A 8 57.69 -48.42 -12.86
N PHE A 9 57.68 -47.11 -13.07
CA PHE A 9 56.53 -46.24 -12.77
C PHE A 9 55.52 -46.34 -13.93
N ALA A 10 54.41 -47.02 -13.69
CA ALA A 10 53.24 -46.97 -14.56
C ALA A 10 52.43 -45.71 -14.28
N LEU A 11 52.46 -44.72 -15.19
CA LEU A 11 51.65 -43.49 -15.15
C LEU A 11 50.24 -43.85 -15.58
N ALA A 12 49.33 -44.08 -14.64
CA ALA A 12 47.92 -44.24 -14.90
C ALA A 12 47.30 -42.87 -15.24
N LEU A 13 47.04 -42.62 -16.51
CA LEU A 13 46.30 -41.45 -17.00
C LEU A 13 44.83 -41.62 -16.61
N LEU A 14 44.42 -41.03 -15.48
CA LEU A 14 43.02 -40.96 -15.03
C LEU A 14 42.31 -39.92 -15.90
N CYS A 15 41.68 -40.34 -16.99
CA CYS A 15 40.73 -39.49 -17.72
C CYS A 15 39.56 -39.22 -16.78
N LEU A 16 39.57 -38.08 -16.13
CA LEU A 16 38.39 -37.50 -15.50
C LEU A 16 37.38 -37.21 -16.62
N LEU A 17 36.50 -38.17 -16.84
CA LEU A 17 35.22 -37.92 -17.54
C LEU A 17 34.42 -36.98 -16.66
N THR A 18 34.62 -35.67 -16.83
CA THR A 18 33.63 -34.70 -16.38
C THR A 18 32.36 -35.03 -17.19
N PRO A 19 31.22 -35.28 -16.55
CA PRO A 19 30.00 -35.38 -17.30
C PRO A 19 29.84 -34.06 -18.05
N ASN A 20 29.83 -34.10 -19.38
CA ASN A 20 29.35 -32.99 -20.18
C ASN A 20 27.90 -32.75 -19.76
N SER A 21 27.71 -31.93 -18.74
CA SER A 21 26.44 -31.29 -18.51
C SER A 21 26.23 -30.42 -19.77
N PHE A 22 25.43 -30.90 -20.71
CA PHE A 22 24.94 -30.04 -21.77
C PHE A 22 24.32 -28.85 -21.08
N ALA A 23 24.98 -27.71 -21.14
CA ALA A 23 24.43 -26.48 -20.64
C ALA A 23 23.11 -26.26 -21.39
N LYS A 24 22.05 -25.98 -20.66
CA LYS A 24 20.72 -25.78 -21.26
C LYS A 24 20.49 -24.28 -21.48
N PRO A 25 19.69 -23.90 -22.49
CA PRO A 25 19.37 -22.50 -22.72
C PRO A 25 18.70 -21.89 -21.50
N LEU A 26 19.03 -20.63 -21.19
CA LEU A 26 18.41 -19.88 -20.10
C LEU A 26 16.90 -19.77 -20.31
N LYS A 27 16.12 -20.26 -19.37
CA LYS A 27 14.65 -20.14 -19.39
C LYS A 27 14.24 -18.75 -18.92
N VAL A 28 13.67 -17.96 -19.81
CA VAL A 28 13.23 -16.58 -19.50
C VAL A 28 11.71 -16.55 -19.34
N PHE A 29 11.26 -16.07 -18.19
CA PHE A 29 9.85 -15.84 -17.88
C PHE A 29 9.58 -14.35 -17.71
N ILE A 30 8.48 -13.85 -18.23
CA ILE A 30 8.03 -12.48 -18.08
C ILE A 30 6.80 -12.46 -17.18
N LEU A 31 6.87 -11.70 -16.10
CA LEU A 31 5.74 -11.49 -15.18
C LEU A 31 5.29 -10.04 -15.30
N ALA A 32 4.07 -9.80 -15.75
CA ALA A 32 3.56 -8.46 -15.98
C ALA A 32 2.15 -8.26 -15.42
N GLY A 33 1.83 -7.03 -15.06
CA GLY A 33 0.53 -6.68 -14.51
C GLY A 33 0.52 -5.42 -13.68
N GLN A 34 -0.42 -5.35 -12.75
CA GLN A 34 -0.57 -4.20 -11.85
C GLN A 34 -0.13 -4.55 -10.41
N SER A 35 -0.60 -3.80 -9.42
CA SER A 35 -0.20 -3.92 -8.01
C SER A 35 -0.23 -5.35 -7.45
N ASN A 36 -1.16 -6.20 -7.87
CA ASN A 36 -1.20 -7.59 -7.45
C ASN A 36 -0.08 -8.45 -8.06
N MET A 37 0.40 -8.14 -9.28
CA MET A 37 1.63 -8.73 -9.81
C MET A 37 2.87 -8.07 -9.18
N GLU A 38 2.81 -6.77 -8.88
CA GLU A 38 3.86 -6.07 -8.14
C GLU A 38 4.12 -6.75 -6.79
N GLY A 39 3.06 -7.11 -6.07
CA GLY A 39 3.10 -7.91 -4.85
C GLY A 39 3.21 -7.07 -3.57
N HIS A 40 2.16 -7.09 -2.77
CA HIS A 40 2.06 -6.28 -1.55
C HIS A 40 2.07 -7.10 -0.25
N ALA A 41 2.45 -8.39 -0.31
CA ALA A 41 2.46 -9.23 0.87
C ALA A 41 3.74 -9.05 1.69
N ALA A 42 3.61 -8.55 2.92
CA ALA A 42 4.75 -8.39 3.81
C ALA A 42 5.29 -9.76 4.28
N ILE A 43 6.64 -9.86 4.37
CA ILE A 43 7.33 -11.05 4.89
C ILE A 43 6.89 -11.39 6.33
N SER A 44 6.47 -10.38 7.10
CA SER A 44 5.92 -10.57 8.44
C SER A 44 4.68 -11.46 8.51
N THR A 45 3.97 -11.64 7.38
CA THR A 45 2.79 -12.54 7.29
C THR A 45 3.14 -14.00 6.98
N PHE A 46 4.42 -14.37 6.83
CA PHE A 46 4.83 -15.73 6.47
C PHE A 46 4.39 -16.78 7.48
N ASP A 47 4.44 -16.49 8.78
CA ASP A 47 4.05 -17.45 9.82
C ASP A 47 2.59 -17.88 9.70
N TYR A 48 1.74 -17.02 9.16
CA TYR A 48 0.34 -17.33 8.94
C TYR A 48 0.14 -18.45 7.90
N ILE A 49 1.05 -18.58 6.91
CA ILE A 49 1.03 -19.68 5.93
C ILE A 49 1.11 -21.04 6.62
N GLY A 50 1.93 -21.13 7.66
CA GLY A 50 2.19 -22.39 8.39
C GLY A 50 1.06 -22.86 9.29
N LYS A 51 0.07 -22.00 9.57
CA LYS A 51 -1.09 -22.34 10.43
C LYS A 51 -2.12 -23.20 9.73
N ASP A 52 -2.16 -23.16 8.42
CA ASP A 52 -3.05 -23.98 7.60
C ASP A 52 -2.30 -25.22 7.08
N PRO A 53 -2.73 -26.44 7.44
CA PRO A 53 -2.07 -27.67 6.97
C PRO A 53 -1.94 -27.78 5.45
N VAL A 54 -2.84 -27.15 4.69
CA VAL A 54 -2.81 -27.16 3.21
C VAL A 54 -1.68 -26.28 2.69
N THR A 55 -1.41 -25.15 3.33
CA THR A 55 -0.38 -24.19 2.88
C THR A 55 0.95 -24.32 3.62
N ALA A 56 0.99 -24.99 4.78
CA ALA A 56 2.23 -25.21 5.54
C ALA A 56 3.38 -25.84 4.72
N PRO A 57 3.14 -26.78 3.76
CA PRO A 57 4.19 -27.26 2.87
C PRO A 57 4.81 -26.17 1.99
N ILE A 58 4.01 -25.16 1.59
CA ILE A 58 4.52 -24.03 0.78
C ILE A 58 5.50 -23.20 1.61
N LEU A 59 5.17 -22.92 2.88
CA LEU A 59 6.08 -22.21 3.77
C LEU A 59 7.44 -22.87 3.91
N LYS A 60 7.47 -24.22 3.96
CA LYS A 60 8.73 -24.98 4.03
C LYS A 60 9.61 -24.80 2.79
N GLU A 61 9.00 -24.60 1.61
CA GLU A 61 9.76 -24.28 0.39
C GLU A 61 10.23 -22.82 0.35
N MET A 62 9.55 -21.92 1.07
CA MET A 62 9.86 -20.48 1.09
C MET A 62 10.92 -20.09 2.09
N ARG A 63 11.22 -20.94 3.08
CA ARG A 63 12.15 -20.66 4.21
C ARG A 63 13.27 -21.67 4.32
N ASN A 64 14.43 -21.19 4.72
CA ASN A 64 15.53 -22.00 5.20
C ASN A 64 15.23 -22.54 6.62
N PRO A 65 15.94 -23.61 7.09
CA PRO A 65 15.76 -24.14 8.45
C PRO A 65 15.98 -23.12 9.57
N ASN A 66 16.77 -22.08 9.33
CA ASN A 66 17.02 -20.99 10.29
C ASN A 66 15.92 -19.89 10.29
N GLY A 67 14.83 -20.09 9.52
CA GLY A 67 13.71 -19.16 9.45
C GLY A 67 13.87 -18.00 8.45
N THR A 68 15.05 -17.83 7.85
CA THR A 68 15.26 -16.80 6.82
C THR A 68 14.57 -17.17 5.51
N PRO A 69 14.15 -16.19 4.68
CA PRO A 69 13.64 -16.49 3.34
C PRO A 69 14.67 -17.28 2.51
N ARG A 70 14.17 -18.24 1.73
CA ARG A 70 14.99 -18.97 0.78
C ARG A 70 15.57 -18.03 -0.26
N VAL A 71 16.81 -18.29 -0.67
CA VAL A 71 17.43 -17.73 -1.87
C VAL A 71 17.52 -18.85 -2.89
N CYS A 72 16.94 -18.68 -4.07
CA CYS A 72 17.03 -19.66 -5.15
C CYS A 72 18.43 -19.70 -5.74
N ASP A 73 18.95 -20.89 -6.01
CA ASP A 73 20.30 -21.07 -6.54
C ASP A 73 20.39 -20.81 -8.04
N GLN A 74 19.33 -21.17 -8.78
CA GLN A 74 19.29 -21.11 -10.24
C GLN A 74 18.23 -20.15 -10.79
N VAL A 75 17.67 -19.25 -9.97
CA VAL A 75 16.67 -18.25 -10.43
C VAL A 75 17.16 -16.84 -10.16
N TRP A 76 17.19 -16.03 -11.21
CA TRP A 76 17.55 -14.61 -11.15
C TRP A 76 16.38 -13.73 -11.50
N MET A 77 16.39 -12.53 -10.96
CA MET A 77 15.35 -11.51 -11.14
C MET A 77 15.91 -10.27 -11.81
N SER A 78 15.16 -9.76 -12.79
CA SER A 78 15.18 -8.35 -13.18
C SER A 78 13.79 -7.79 -12.93
N TYR A 79 13.68 -6.86 -12.00
CA TYR A 79 12.41 -6.21 -11.68
C TYR A 79 12.49 -4.71 -11.97
N LEU A 80 11.79 -4.27 -13.01
CA LEU A 80 11.68 -2.85 -13.32
C LEU A 80 10.71 -2.19 -12.35
N THR A 81 11.23 -1.33 -11.48
CA THR A 81 10.46 -0.49 -10.56
C THR A 81 10.39 0.92 -11.13
N GLY A 82 9.40 1.67 -10.75
CA GLY A 82 9.31 3.06 -11.13
C GLY A 82 8.23 3.78 -10.35
N PRO A 83 8.28 5.12 -10.31
CA PRO A 83 7.24 5.92 -9.71
C PRO A 83 5.93 5.80 -10.49
N TYR A 84 4.84 6.10 -9.83
CA TYR A 84 3.49 6.06 -10.41
C TYR A 84 3.23 7.08 -11.53
N ASP A 85 4.19 7.97 -11.80
CA ASP A 85 4.13 8.96 -12.89
C ASP A 85 4.46 8.37 -14.27
N GLY A 86 4.82 7.09 -14.34
CA GLY A 86 5.18 6.39 -15.57
C GLY A 86 6.67 6.41 -15.91
N SER A 87 7.51 7.08 -15.12
CA SER A 87 8.96 6.95 -15.26
C SER A 87 9.44 5.69 -14.54
N ALA A 88 10.35 4.94 -15.16
CA ALA A 88 10.96 3.76 -14.58
C ALA A 88 12.38 4.11 -14.10
N ASN A 89 12.52 4.44 -12.84
CA ASN A 89 13.75 4.97 -12.26
C ASN A 89 14.72 3.92 -11.72
N GLY A 90 14.41 2.65 -11.83
CA GLY A 90 15.31 1.67 -11.29
C GLY A 90 14.97 0.24 -11.65
N GLU A 91 15.97 -0.60 -11.51
CA GLU A 91 15.89 -2.02 -11.77
C GLU A 91 16.42 -2.78 -10.56
N GLY A 92 15.59 -3.64 -9.97
CA GLY A 92 16.02 -4.56 -8.94
C GLY A 92 16.60 -5.82 -9.55
N LEU A 93 17.82 -6.20 -9.16
CA LEU A 93 18.56 -7.33 -9.71
C LEU A 93 19.01 -8.27 -8.60
N GLY A 94 19.15 -9.53 -8.93
CA GLY A 94 19.78 -10.53 -8.06
C GLY A 94 19.14 -11.90 -8.15
N LYS A 95 19.66 -12.82 -7.34
CA LYS A 95 19.03 -14.13 -7.14
C LYS A 95 17.64 -13.95 -6.54
N LEU A 96 16.69 -14.75 -6.98
CA LEU A 96 15.33 -14.71 -6.44
C LEU A 96 15.32 -15.07 -4.95
N THR A 97 14.76 -14.17 -4.17
CA THR A 97 14.45 -14.33 -2.75
C THR A 97 13.22 -13.50 -2.40
N ALA A 98 12.71 -13.57 -1.18
CA ALA A 98 11.70 -12.63 -0.71
C ALA A 98 12.26 -11.19 -0.76
N GLY A 99 11.39 -10.23 -1.11
CA GLY A 99 11.75 -8.81 -1.21
C GLY A 99 11.67 -8.23 -2.62
N PHE A 100 11.29 -9.03 -3.62
CA PHE A 100 11.00 -8.55 -4.98
C PHE A 100 9.52 -8.20 -5.20
N GLY A 101 8.75 -8.01 -4.13
CA GLY A 101 7.43 -7.39 -4.16
C GLY A 101 7.50 -5.90 -4.43
N ALA A 102 6.40 -5.18 -4.14
CA ALA A 102 6.34 -3.73 -4.29
C ALA A 102 7.48 -3.05 -3.53
N ARG A 103 8.22 -2.20 -4.24
CA ARG A 103 9.43 -1.53 -3.74
C ARG A 103 9.18 -0.04 -3.66
N GLU A 104 9.30 0.49 -2.46
CA GLU A 104 9.07 1.91 -2.20
C GLU A 104 10.37 2.72 -2.19
N ASP A 105 11.46 2.15 -1.63
CA ASP A 105 12.62 2.96 -1.24
C ASP A 105 13.89 2.72 -2.08
N HIS A 106 14.10 1.51 -2.60
CA HIS A 106 15.38 1.22 -3.27
C HIS A 106 15.28 0.11 -4.32
N PRO A 107 15.39 0.44 -5.62
CA PRO A 107 15.20 -0.52 -6.70
C PRO A 107 16.25 -1.64 -6.74
N THR A 108 17.42 -1.46 -6.14
CA THR A 108 18.52 -2.43 -6.18
C THR A 108 18.63 -3.31 -4.93
N LYS A 109 17.82 -3.06 -3.90
CA LYS A 109 17.82 -3.87 -2.68
C LYS A 109 16.48 -4.57 -2.51
N PRO A 110 16.45 -5.85 -2.15
CA PRO A 110 15.20 -6.53 -1.80
C PRO A 110 14.47 -5.78 -0.69
N GLY A 111 13.18 -5.53 -0.90
CA GLY A 111 12.31 -4.92 0.11
C GLY A 111 11.74 -5.94 1.09
N GLY A 112 10.74 -5.53 1.85
CA GLY A 112 10.06 -6.37 2.85
C GLY A 112 8.82 -7.12 2.33
N LYS A 113 8.59 -7.17 1.00
CA LYS A 113 7.36 -7.71 0.40
C LYS A 113 7.63 -8.76 -0.65
N ILE A 114 6.65 -9.63 -0.88
CA ILE A 114 6.60 -10.58 -1.99
C ILE A 114 5.35 -10.37 -2.84
N GLY A 115 5.44 -10.81 -4.09
CA GLY A 115 4.32 -11.09 -4.98
C GLY A 115 4.32 -12.57 -5.41
N PRO A 116 3.62 -12.90 -6.51
CA PRO A 116 3.58 -14.28 -7.02
C PRO A 116 4.96 -14.79 -7.49
N GLU A 117 5.88 -13.90 -7.85
CA GLU A 117 7.21 -14.23 -8.39
C GLU A 117 7.99 -15.18 -7.49
N PHE A 118 7.85 -15.04 -6.15
CA PHE A 118 8.68 -15.76 -5.23
C PHE A 118 8.45 -17.27 -5.29
N THR A 119 7.22 -17.70 -5.09
CA THR A 119 6.89 -19.13 -5.20
C THR A 119 6.83 -19.61 -6.65
N PHE A 120 6.49 -18.76 -7.62
CA PHE A 120 6.61 -19.10 -9.04
C PHE A 120 8.01 -19.58 -9.37
N GLY A 121 9.04 -18.79 -9.01
CA GLY A 121 10.43 -19.18 -9.26
C GLY A 121 10.88 -20.38 -8.46
N ILE A 122 10.50 -20.50 -7.17
CA ILE A 122 10.84 -21.67 -6.34
C ILE A 122 10.31 -22.98 -6.96
N TYR A 123 9.04 -23.01 -7.39
CA TYR A 123 8.44 -24.21 -7.95
C TYR A 123 8.96 -24.54 -9.36
N LEU A 124 9.33 -23.52 -10.16
CA LEU A 124 10.01 -23.73 -11.44
C LEU A 124 11.42 -24.26 -11.25
N GLU A 125 12.22 -23.69 -10.32
CA GLU A 125 13.56 -24.18 -10.01
C GLU A 125 13.53 -25.67 -9.67
N LYS A 126 12.59 -26.04 -8.79
CA LYS A 126 12.41 -27.44 -8.36
C LYS A 126 12.02 -28.38 -9.50
N ALA A 127 11.21 -27.91 -10.45
CA ALA A 127 10.70 -28.73 -11.55
C ALA A 127 11.69 -28.86 -12.72
N LEU A 128 12.42 -27.78 -13.04
CA LEU A 128 13.25 -27.71 -14.25
C LEU A 128 14.71 -28.07 -13.97
N ASN A 129 15.23 -27.67 -12.83
CA ASN A 129 16.65 -27.79 -12.49
C ASN A 129 17.56 -27.20 -13.60
N GLU A 130 17.23 -25.99 -14.05
CA GLU A 130 17.85 -25.24 -15.13
C GLU A 130 17.99 -23.78 -14.72
N PRO A 131 18.92 -23.00 -15.32
CA PRO A 131 18.97 -21.55 -15.11
C PRO A 131 17.69 -20.86 -15.55
N ILE A 132 17.14 -20.03 -14.68
CA ILE A 132 15.89 -19.29 -14.88
C ILE A 132 16.14 -17.80 -14.68
N LEU A 133 15.64 -17.00 -15.61
CA LEU A 133 15.57 -15.55 -15.49
C LEU A 133 14.09 -15.12 -15.45
N ILE A 134 13.68 -14.43 -14.41
CA ILE A 134 12.38 -13.80 -14.31
C ILE A 134 12.53 -12.30 -14.56
N ILE A 135 11.87 -11.80 -15.59
CA ILE A 135 11.76 -10.37 -15.90
C ILE A 135 10.39 -9.90 -15.44
N LYS A 136 10.36 -9.08 -14.39
CA LYS A 136 9.11 -8.58 -13.80
C LYS A 136 8.89 -7.12 -14.18
N THR A 137 7.69 -6.83 -14.73
CA THR A 137 7.27 -5.50 -15.16
C THR A 137 5.83 -5.28 -14.68
N ALA A 138 5.69 -4.72 -13.49
CA ALA A 138 4.38 -4.53 -12.85
C ALA A 138 4.32 -3.18 -12.16
N TRP A 139 3.18 -2.49 -12.31
CA TRP A 139 2.97 -1.15 -11.75
C TRP A 139 1.54 -0.99 -11.24
N GLY A 140 1.40 -0.53 -10.01
CA GLY A 140 0.12 -0.30 -9.36
C GLY A 140 -0.76 0.72 -10.11
N GLY A 141 -2.08 0.54 -10.02
CA GLY A 141 -3.04 1.48 -10.57
C GLY A 141 -3.12 1.52 -12.11
N ARG A 142 -2.67 0.49 -12.83
CA ARG A 142 -2.64 0.50 -14.30
C ARG A 142 -3.69 -0.44 -14.90
N SER A 143 -4.39 0.05 -15.92
CA SER A 143 -5.46 -0.67 -16.62
C SER A 143 -4.97 -1.27 -17.94
N LEU A 144 -5.64 -2.33 -18.39
CA LEU A 144 -5.44 -2.88 -19.72
C LEU A 144 -6.06 -1.97 -20.80
N ASN A 145 -7.20 -1.35 -20.47
CA ASN A 145 -7.91 -0.49 -21.43
C ASN A 145 -7.14 0.77 -21.83
N THR A 146 -6.24 1.26 -20.97
CA THR A 146 -5.49 2.50 -21.20
C THR A 146 -3.98 2.26 -21.16
N GLU A 147 -3.40 2.03 -19.99
CA GLU A 147 -1.95 2.09 -19.79
C GLU A 147 -1.19 0.89 -20.39
N PHE A 148 -1.75 -0.32 -20.27
CA PHE A 148 -1.23 -1.53 -20.93
C PHE A 148 -1.86 -1.80 -22.29
N ARG A 149 -2.56 -0.84 -22.86
CA ARG A 149 -3.27 -1.00 -24.12
C ARG A 149 -2.35 -1.51 -25.23
N PRO A 150 -2.67 -2.66 -25.88
CA PRO A 150 -1.85 -3.23 -26.92
C PRO A 150 -1.89 -2.39 -28.21
N PRO A 151 -0.79 -2.31 -28.98
CA PRO A 151 -0.72 -1.49 -30.20
C PRO A 151 -1.81 -1.77 -31.22
N SER A 152 -2.17 -3.05 -31.41
CA SER A 152 -3.21 -3.46 -32.36
C SER A 152 -4.64 -3.00 -31.98
N ALA A 153 -4.84 -2.57 -30.73
CA ALA A 153 -6.10 -1.98 -30.30
C ALA A 153 -6.24 -0.50 -30.71
N GLY A 154 -5.17 0.12 -31.19
CA GLY A 154 -5.13 1.55 -31.49
C GLY A 154 -5.28 2.43 -30.23
N PRO A 155 -5.36 3.75 -30.36
CA PRO A 155 -5.53 4.65 -29.24
C PRO A 155 -6.85 4.39 -28.49
N TYR A 156 -6.89 4.78 -27.21
CA TYR A 156 -8.10 4.65 -26.43
C TYR A 156 -9.24 5.46 -27.04
N ARG A 157 -10.42 4.85 -27.14
CA ARG A 157 -11.67 5.53 -27.53
C ARG A 157 -12.77 5.13 -26.58
N LEU A 158 -13.54 6.13 -26.16
CA LEU A 158 -14.71 5.91 -25.33
C LEU A 158 -15.73 5.05 -26.11
N PRO A 159 -16.23 3.95 -25.54
CA PRO A 159 -17.26 3.14 -26.20
C PRO A 159 -18.48 3.98 -26.55
N LYS A 160 -19.09 3.72 -27.74
CA LYS A 160 -20.21 4.54 -28.23
C LYS A 160 -21.36 4.63 -27.22
N ALA A 161 -21.73 3.52 -26.58
CA ALA A 161 -22.81 3.50 -25.60
C ALA A 161 -22.52 4.43 -24.39
N ILE A 162 -21.24 4.54 -23.99
CA ILE A 162 -20.82 5.45 -22.92
C ILE A 162 -20.77 6.89 -23.44
N GLN A 163 -20.31 7.10 -24.67
CA GLN A 163 -20.35 8.43 -25.31
C GLN A 163 -21.78 8.95 -25.41
N ASP A 164 -22.73 8.12 -25.85
CA ASP A 164 -24.14 8.48 -25.95
C ASP A 164 -24.73 8.83 -24.57
N GLU A 165 -24.27 8.20 -23.50
CA GLU A 165 -24.65 8.54 -22.13
C GLU A 165 -24.06 9.89 -21.70
N TRP A 166 -22.76 10.11 -21.97
CA TRP A 166 -22.12 11.39 -21.67
C TRP A 166 -22.80 12.57 -22.38
N ASP A 167 -23.27 12.37 -23.60
CA ASP A 167 -23.93 13.42 -24.40
C ASP A 167 -25.27 13.88 -23.81
N LYS A 168 -25.90 13.04 -22.99
CA LYS A 168 -27.09 13.44 -22.20
C LYS A 168 -26.73 14.35 -21.01
N HIS A 169 -25.45 14.40 -20.61
CA HIS A 169 -24.97 15.14 -19.45
C HIS A 169 -23.92 16.20 -19.83
N PRO A 170 -24.26 17.26 -20.60
CA PRO A 170 -23.29 18.26 -21.05
C PRO A 170 -22.69 19.08 -19.90
N GLN A 171 -23.41 19.22 -18.78
CA GLN A 171 -22.96 19.93 -17.60
C GLN A 171 -22.11 19.03 -16.64
N GLY A 172 -21.87 17.79 -17.04
CA GLY A 172 -21.21 16.78 -16.20
C GLY A 172 -22.18 16.09 -15.23
N ALA A 173 -21.75 14.93 -14.72
CA ALA A 173 -22.43 14.17 -13.68
C ALA A 173 -21.37 13.39 -12.90
N HIS A 174 -21.76 12.58 -11.89
CA HIS A 174 -20.79 11.72 -11.18
C HIS A 174 -20.08 10.78 -12.17
N GLY A 175 -18.76 10.91 -12.28
CA GLY A 175 -17.93 10.14 -13.22
C GLY A 175 -17.99 10.61 -14.69
N ILE A 176 -18.80 11.62 -15.03
CA ILE A 176 -18.93 12.17 -16.38
C ILE A 176 -18.37 13.60 -16.39
N PRO A 177 -17.30 13.89 -17.16
CA PRO A 177 -16.78 15.25 -17.26
C PRO A 177 -17.73 16.17 -18.03
N LYS A 178 -17.67 17.47 -17.73
CA LYS A 178 -18.39 18.47 -18.50
C LYS A 178 -17.96 18.42 -19.98
N ALA A 179 -18.87 18.81 -20.87
CA ALA A 179 -18.61 18.81 -22.30
C ALA A 179 -17.32 19.57 -22.69
N GLU A 180 -17.06 20.70 -22.04
CA GLU A 180 -15.86 21.53 -22.23
C GLU A 180 -14.56 20.83 -21.82
N ASP A 181 -14.62 19.91 -20.83
CA ASP A 181 -13.44 19.19 -20.28
C ASP A 181 -13.16 17.87 -21.02
N ARG A 182 -14.08 17.39 -21.87
CA ARG A 182 -13.98 16.06 -22.50
C ARG A 182 -12.79 15.93 -23.44
N LYS A 183 -12.44 17.03 -24.13
CA LYS A 183 -11.25 17.03 -24.97
C LYS A 183 -9.98 16.83 -24.13
N ALA A 184 -9.82 17.57 -23.06
CA ALA A 184 -8.69 17.44 -22.15
C ALA A 184 -8.63 16.03 -21.51
N TRP A 185 -9.80 15.46 -21.17
CA TRP A 185 -9.89 14.09 -20.69
C TRP A 185 -9.40 13.07 -21.75
N GLN A 186 -9.86 13.22 -23.02
CA GLN A 186 -9.43 12.35 -24.11
C GLN A 186 -7.92 12.50 -24.38
N ASP A 187 -7.40 13.73 -24.43
CA ASP A 187 -5.98 14.01 -24.62
C ASP A 187 -5.11 13.33 -23.53
N LYS A 188 -5.60 13.34 -22.28
CA LYS A 188 -4.94 12.62 -21.17
C LYS A 188 -4.96 11.09 -21.36
N LYS A 189 -6.09 10.53 -21.82
CA LYS A 189 -6.20 9.09 -22.13
C LYS A 189 -5.30 8.69 -23.30
N ASP A 190 -5.22 9.51 -24.33
CA ASP A 190 -4.34 9.28 -25.50
C ASP A 190 -2.87 9.30 -25.08
N ALA A 191 -2.46 10.26 -24.26
CA ALA A 191 -1.09 10.35 -23.73
C ALA A 191 -0.71 9.14 -22.86
N ALA A 192 -1.65 8.60 -22.10
CA ALA A 192 -1.43 7.42 -21.24
C ALA A 192 -1.49 6.10 -22.02
N SER A 193 -2.07 6.11 -23.23
CA SER A 193 -2.40 4.89 -23.98
C SER A 193 -1.16 4.09 -24.35
N GLY A 194 -1.06 2.86 -23.86
CA GLY A 194 0.00 1.89 -24.14
C GLY A 194 1.39 2.27 -23.57
N VAL A 195 1.49 3.25 -22.69
CA VAL A 195 2.78 3.67 -22.11
C VAL A 195 3.46 2.50 -21.41
N PHE A 196 2.73 1.80 -20.52
CA PHE A 196 3.30 0.69 -19.76
C PHE A 196 3.48 -0.58 -20.59
N TYR A 197 2.69 -0.78 -21.64
CA TYR A 197 2.97 -1.81 -22.63
C TYR A 197 4.35 -1.60 -23.29
N ARG A 198 4.62 -0.38 -23.78
CA ARG A 198 5.92 -0.06 -24.40
C ARG A 198 7.07 -0.20 -23.42
N MET A 199 6.94 0.34 -22.20
CA MET A 199 7.96 0.21 -21.15
C MET A 199 8.28 -1.26 -20.83
N MET A 200 7.26 -2.12 -20.74
CA MET A 200 7.41 -3.56 -20.54
C MET A 200 8.25 -4.18 -21.69
N ILE A 201 7.85 -3.96 -22.93
CA ILE A 201 8.55 -4.53 -24.11
C ILE A 201 9.99 -4.01 -24.20
N GLU A 202 10.20 -2.72 -23.98
CA GLU A 202 11.53 -2.11 -23.99
C GLU A 202 12.44 -2.70 -22.90
N HIS A 203 11.91 -2.88 -21.69
CA HIS A 203 12.68 -3.48 -20.60
C HIS A 203 13.03 -4.93 -20.89
N VAL A 204 12.08 -5.74 -21.37
CA VAL A 204 12.34 -7.12 -21.76
C VAL A 204 13.44 -7.18 -22.82
N ARG A 205 13.36 -6.37 -23.87
CA ARG A 205 14.40 -6.29 -24.91
C ARG A 205 15.76 -5.87 -24.35
N LYS A 206 15.80 -4.89 -23.44
CA LYS A 206 17.03 -4.45 -22.75
C LYS A 206 17.69 -5.59 -21.99
N VAL A 207 16.91 -6.36 -21.24
CA VAL A 207 17.44 -7.51 -20.48
C VAL A 207 17.92 -8.62 -21.41
N LEU A 208 17.17 -8.92 -22.47
CA LEU A 208 17.53 -9.95 -23.45
C LEU A 208 18.73 -9.58 -24.33
N ALA A 209 19.05 -8.30 -24.47
CA ALA A 209 20.27 -7.85 -25.17
C ALA A 209 21.56 -8.17 -24.37
N ASP A 210 21.49 -8.26 -23.05
CA ASP A 210 22.59 -8.66 -22.17
C ASP A 210 22.08 -9.44 -20.94
N PRO A 211 21.67 -10.71 -21.12
CA PRO A 211 21.15 -11.52 -20.03
C PRO A 211 22.20 -11.80 -18.95
N LYS A 212 23.48 -11.81 -19.31
CA LYS A 212 24.59 -12.09 -18.37
C LYS A 212 24.73 -11.03 -17.29
N ARG A 213 24.32 -9.81 -17.56
CA ARG A 213 24.25 -8.71 -16.59
C ARG A 213 23.34 -9.05 -15.41
N VAL A 214 22.26 -9.79 -15.65
CA VAL A 214 21.27 -10.18 -14.63
C VAL A 214 21.54 -11.59 -14.11
N CYS A 215 21.81 -12.53 -15.02
CA CYS A 215 22.05 -13.93 -14.74
C CYS A 215 23.50 -14.28 -15.08
N PRO A 216 24.45 -14.24 -14.13
CA PRO A 216 25.85 -14.59 -14.39
C PRO A 216 26.07 -16.01 -14.91
N ALA A 217 25.11 -16.92 -14.68
CA ALA A 217 25.12 -18.29 -15.18
C ALA A 217 24.74 -18.40 -16.67
N TYR A 218 24.35 -17.30 -17.32
CA TYR A 218 24.01 -17.30 -18.75
C TYR A 218 25.20 -17.65 -19.62
N ASP A 219 25.00 -18.64 -20.49
CA ASP A 219 25.95 -19.03 -21.54
C ASP A 219 25.43 -18.56 -22.91
N SER A 220 26.17 -17.68 -23.57
CA SER A 220 25.79 -17.14 -24.88
C SER A 220 25.83 -18.18 -26.00
N GLN A 221 26.53 -19.30 -25.82
CA GLN A 221 26.55 -20.39 -26.83
C GLN A 221 25.25 -21.21 -26.79
N GLU A 222 24.68 -21.40 -25.60
CA GLU A 222 23.39 -22.09 -25.42
C GLU A 222 22.19 -21.15 -25.66
N GLY A 223 22.39 -19.84 -25.50
CA GLY A 223 21.38 -18.83 -25.71
C GLY A 223 20.28 -18.83 -24.62
N TYR A 224 19.12 -18.29 -24.97
CA TYR A 224 17.94 -18.27 -24.10
C TYR A 224 16.67 -18.69 -24.84
N GLU A 225 15.67 -19.08 -24.08
CA GLU A 225 14.32 -19.37 -24.56
C GLU A 225 13.32 -18.47 -23.81
N LEU A 226 12.45 -17.77 -24.54
CA LEU A 226 11.28 -17.11 -23.97
C LEU A 226 10.27 -18.18 -23.56
N ALA A 227 10.44 -18.70 -22.35
CA ALA A 227 9.76 -19.88 -21.86
C ALA A 227 8.30 -19.63 -21.44
N GLY A 228 7.95 -18.41 -21.06
CA GLY A 228 6.57 -18.10 -20.69
C GLY A 228 6.31 -16.66 -20.28
N PHE A 229 5.03 -16.31 -20.28
CA PHE A 229 4.51 -15.03 -19.83
C PHE A 229 3.41 -15.25 -18.80
N VAL A 230 3.41 -14.52 -17.70
CA VAL A 230 2.37 -14.54 -16.68
C VAL A 230 1.76 -13.13 -16.57
N TRP A 231 0.45 -13.05 -16.72
CA TRP A 231 -0.32 -11.82 -16.62
C TRP A 231 -1.22 -11.83 -15.39
N LEU A 232 -1.06 -10.86 -14.47
CA LEU A 232 -1.96 -10.65 -13.34
C LEU A 232 -2.32 -9.18 -13.24
N GLN A 233 -3.38 -8.79 -13.94
CA GLN A 233 -3.91 -7.43 -13.99
C GLN A 233 -5.43 -7.51 -14.14
N GLY A 234 -6.19 -6.56 -13.64
CA GLY A 234 -7.63 -6.52 -13.84
C GLY A 234 -8.36 -5.57 -12.88
N PHE A 235 -7.85 -5.32 -11.69
CA PHE A 235 -8.59 -4.54 -10.68
C PHE A 235 -8.96 -3.13 -11.18
N ASN A 236 -8.05 -2.44 -11.86
CA ASN A 236 -8.34 -1.10 -12.39
C ASN A 236 -9.36 -1.10 -13.53
N ASP A 237 -9.42 -2.17 -14.31
CA ASP A 237 -10.49 -2.35 -15.32
C ASP A 237 -11.83 -2.74 -14.65
N LEU A 238 -11.81 -3.58 -13.62
CA LEU A 238 -13.00 -3.98 -12.85
C LEU A 238 -13.73 -2.76 -12.26
N VAL A 239 -12.97 -1.82 -11.69
CA VAL A 239 -13.52 -0.63 -11.02
C VAL A 239 -13.67 0.58 -11.94
N ASP A 240 -13.31 0.47 -13.24
CA ASP A 240 -13.46 1.55 -14.21
C ASP A 240 -14.93 1.70 -14.65
N GLY A 241 -15.65 2.57 -13.98
CA GLY A 241 -17.05 2.91 -14.32
C GLY A 241 -17.22 3.78 -15.56
N THR A 242 -16.13 4.21 -16.21
CA THR A 242 -16.18 5.10 -17.39
C THR A 242 -15.93 4.38 -18.70
N THR A 243 -15.25 3.24 -18.70
CA THR A 243 -14.90 2.49 -19.92
C THR A 243 -15.86 1.34 -20.20
N TYR A 244 -16.35 0.70 -19.15
CA TYR A 244 -17.19 -0.49 -19.28
C TYR A 244 -18.67 -0.18 -19.00
N PRO A 245 -19.61 -0.83 -19.70
CA PRO A 245 -21.04 -0.68 -19.44
C PRO A 245 -21.41 -0.92 -17.97
N GLY A 246 -22.56 -0.39 -17.55
CA GLY A 246 -23.04 -0.54 -16.17
C GLY A 246 -23.18 -2.01 -15.73
N PRO A 247 -23.29 -2.27 -14.41
CA PRO A 247 -23.25 -3.62 -13.83
C PRO A 247 -24.24 -4.60 -14.44
N ASP A 248 -25.43 -4.13 -14.82
CA ASP A 248 -26.53 -4.97 -15.29
C ASP A 248 -26.56 -5.11 -16.83
N LYS A 249 -25.53 -4.63 -17.53
CA LYS A 249 -25.51 -4.69 -18.99
C LYS A 249 -24.84 -5.96 -19.47
N PRO A 250 -25.46 -6.70 -20.42
CA PRO A 250 -24.83 -7.85 -21.07
C PRO A 250 -23.51 -7.45 -21.73
N GLY A 251 -22.51 -8.33 -21.70
CA GLY A 251 -21.21 -8.10 -22.33
C GLY A 251 -20.37 -7.01 -21.67
N ARG A 252 -20.66 -6.65 -20.41
CA ARG A 252 -19.97 -5.58 -19.69
C ARG A 252 -18.46 -5.56 -19.88
N PHE A 253 -17.83 -6.71 -19.83
CA PHE A 253 -16.36 -6.86 -19.91
C PHE A 253 -15.87 -7.56 -21.19
N ASP A 254 -16.69 -7.69 -22.23
CA ASP A 254 -16.26 -8.29 -23.50
C ASP A 254 -15.06 -7.52 -24.10
N ALA A 255 -15.10 -6.20 -23.99
CA ALA A 255 -13.99 -5.35 -24.42
C ALA A 255 -12.67 -5.65 -23.68
N TYR A 256 -12.71 -6.07 -22.41
CA TYR A 256 -11.52 -6.53 -21.68
C TYR A 256 -10.98 -7.84 -22.29
N SER A 257 -11.85 -8.81 -22.56
CA SER A 257 -11.47 -10.06 -23.21
C SER A 257 -10.80 -9.85 -24.56
N ASP A 258 -11.39 -8.98 -25.40
CA ASP A 258 -10.84 -8.63 -26.71
C ASP A 258 -9.47 -7.93 -26.60
N LEU A 259 -9.33 -7.01 -25.65
CA LEU A 259 -8.05 -6.34 -25.40
C LEU A 259 -6.99 -7.30 -24.90
N LEU A 260 -7.34 -8.24 -24.02
CA LEU A 260 -6.39 -9.22 -23.52
C LEU A 260 -5.96 -10.21 -24.63
N ALA A 261 -6.87 -10.60 -25.50
CA ALA A 261 -6.53 -11.42 -26.67
C ALA A 261 -5.57 -10.67 -27.63
N LYS A 262 -5.80 -9.37 -27.88
CA LYS A 262 -4.89 -8.51 -28.67
C LYS A 262 -3.54 -8.36 -27.96
N PHE A 263 -3.54 -8.16 -26.64
CA PHE A 263 -2.33 -8.05 -25.83
C PHE A 263 -1.44 -9.29 -25.98
N ILE A 264 -2.02 -10.50 -25.88
CA ILE A 264 -1.29 -11.76 -26.05
C ILE A 264 -0.66 -11.84 -27.45
N ARG A 265 -1.42 -11.50 -28.52
CA ARG A 265 -0.91 -11.51 -29.89
C ARG A 265 0.22 -10.50 -30.08
N ASP A 266 0.04 -9.28 -29.60
CA ASP A 266 1.03 -8.21 -29.75
C ASP A 266 2.32 -8.51 -28.97
N VAL A 267 2.22 -9.00 -27.72
CA VAL A 267 3.39 -9.43 -26.95
C VAL A 267 4.18 -10.53 -27.67
N ARG A 268 3.49 -11.56 -28.19
CA ARG A 268 4.13 -12.64 -28.94
C ARG A 268 4.80 -12.12 -30.22
N LYS A 269 4.18 -11.19 -30.92
CA LYS A 269 4.72 -10.54 -32.12
C LYS A 269 5.93 -9.70 -31.78
N ASP A 270 5.80 -8.79 -30.81
CA ASP A 270 6.84 -7.81 -30.47
C ASP A 270 8.09 -8.45 -29.86
N LEU A 271 7.95 -9.62 -29.24
CA LEU A 271 9.05 -10.42 -28.71
C LEU A 271 9.52 -11.52 -29.67
N SER A 272 8.95 -11.60 -30.89
CA SER A 272 9.27 -12.63 -31.88
C SER A 272 9.11 -14.07 -31.34
N ALA A 273 8.13 -14.29 -30.46
CA ALA A 273 7.88 -15.56 -29.79
C ALA A 273 6.43 -16.04 -30.00
N PRO A 274 6.03 -16.42 -31.23
CA PRO A 274 4.63 -16.66 -31.60
C PRO A 274 3.96 -17.79 -30.83
N LYS A 275 4.74 -18.70 -30.26
CA LYS A 275 4.24 -19.85 -29.49
C LYS A 275 4.50 -19.72 -27.98
N MET A 276 5.02 -18.59 -27.50
CA MET A 276 5.35 -18.42 -26.08
C MET A 276 4.14 -18.77 -25.19
N PRO A 277 4.29 -19.72 -24.26
CA PRO A 277 3.26 -20.06 -23.30
C PRO A 277 2.78 -18.85 -22.49
N PHE A 278 1.49 -18.76 -22.22
CA PHE A 278 0.89 -17.63 -21.53
C PHE A 278 -0.03 -18.09 -20.39
N VAL A 279 0.20 -17.61 -19.19
CA VAL A 279 -0.63 -17.85 -18.02
C VAL A 279 -1.39 -16.57 -17.67
N ILE A 280 -2.72 -16.66 -17.67
CA ILE A 280 -3.60 -15.59 -17.22
C ILE A 280 -3.96 -15.84 -15.75
N GLY A 281 -3.47 -15.01 -14.84
CA GLY A 281 -3.95 -14.98 -13.46
C GLY A 281 -5.32 -14.27 -13.42
N VAL A 282 -6.38 -15.02 -13.19
CA VAL A 282 -7.73 -14.49 -13.08
C VAL A 282 -7.93 -13.87 -11.70
N LEU A 283 -8.32 -12.61 -11.67
CA LEU A 283 -8.48 -11.85 -10.43
C LEU A 283 -9.54 -12.43 -9.51
N GLY A 284 -9.15 -12.80 -8.30
CA GLY A 284 -10.02 -13.44 -7.30
C GLY A 284 -10.30 -12.58 -6.06
N VAL A 285 -10.14 -11.25 -6.17
CA VAL A 285 -10.50 -10.34 -5.09
C VAL A 285 -11.99 -10.46 -4.79
N GLY A 286 -12.35 -10.66 -3.51
CA GLY A 286 -13.71 -10.94 -3.06
C GLY A 286 -14.07 -12.42 -3.01
N GLY A 287 -13.21 -13.31 -3.52
CA GLY A 287 -13.44 -14.76 -3.51
C GLY A 287 -14.32 -15.27 -4.66
N GLU A 288 -14.79 -16.50 -4.51
CA GLU A 288 -15.52 -17.20 -5.59
C GLU A 288 -16.91 -16.63 -5.88
N SER A 289 -17.56 -16.05 -4.90
CA SER A 289 -18.89 -15.47 -5.04
C SER A 289 -18.90 -14.07 -5.67
N ASP A 290 -17.73 -13.45 -5.80
CA ASP A 290 -17.64 -12.06 -6.25
C ASP A 290 -17.04 -11.93 -7.66
N ASN A 291 -17.44 -10.90 -8.38
CA ASN A 291 -16.88 -10.51 -9.69
C ASN A 291 -16.89 -11.61 -10.77
N GLU A 292 -17.81 -12.58 -10.72
CA GLU A 292 -17.85 -13.72 -11.62
C GLU A 292 -17.85 -13.33 -13.10
N VAL A 293 -18.62 -12.29 -13.49
CA VAL A 293 -18.69 -11.80 -14.88
C VAL A 293 -17.32 -11.33 -15.36
N PHE A 294 -16.58 -10.61 -14.51
CA PHE A 294 -15.25 -10.14 -14.85
C PHE A 294 -14.23 -11.30 -14.90
N ARG A 295 -14.29 -12.22 -13.97
CA ARG A 295 -13.42 -13.41 -13.98
C ARG A 295 -13.60 -14.24 -15.25
N LYS A 296 -14.84 -14.45 -15.69
CA LYS A 296 -15.14 -15.12 -16.97
C LYS A 296 -14.53 -14.36 -18.15
N ALA A 297 -14.64 -13.03 -18.16
CA ALA A 297 -14.05 -12.21 -19.20
C ALA A 297 -12.50 -12.28 -19.23
N MET A 298 -11.86 -12.33 -18.06
CA MET A 298 -10.41 -12.52 -17.96
C MET A 298 -9.97 -13.89 -18.49
N ALA A 299 -10.72 -14.94 -18.19
CA ALA A 299 -10.41 -16.31 -18.61
C ALA A 299 -10.72 -16.59 -20.10
N ALA A 300 -11.65 -15.85 -20.70
CA ALA A 300 -12.18 -16.11 -22.03
C ALA A 300 -11.11 -16.26 -23.14
N PRO A 301 -10.01 -15.47 -23.18
CA PRO A 301 -8.99 -15.65 -24.21
C PRO A 301 -8.37 -17.05 -24.24
N ALA A 302 -8.23 -17.72 -23.09
CA ALA A 302 -7.67 -19.08 -23.04
C ALA A 302 -8.49 -20.11 -23.82
N SER A 303 -9.77 -19.82 -24.11
CA SER A 303 -10.68 -20.69 -24.86
C SER A 303 -10.67 -20.40 -26.37
N LEU A 304 -9.97 -19.37 -26.84
CA LEU A 304 -9.89 -19.07 -28.27
C LEU A 304 -9.11 -20.17 -29.02
N PRO A 305 -9.57 -20.61 -30.21
CA PRO A 305 -8.95 -21.72 -30.94
C PRO A 305 -7.45 -21.55 -31.17
N GLU A 306 -6.98 -20.34 -31.48
CA GLU A 306 -5.57 -20.03 -31.70
C GLU A 306 -4.71 -20.08 -30.44
N PHE A 307 -5.31 -20.05 -29.27
CA PHE A 307 -4.62 -20.07 -27.98
C PHE A 307 -4.67 -21.42 -27.27
N GLN A 308 -5.43 -22.36 -27.82
CA GLN A 308 -5.51 -23.73 -27.28
C GLN A 308 -4.13 -24.37 -27.16
N GLY A 309 -3.84 -24.95 -25.99
CA GLY A 309 -2.55 -25.58 -25.69
C GLY A 309 -1.39 -24.60 -25.43
N SER A 310 -1.60 -23.29 -25.58
CA SER A 310 -0.54 -22.29 -25.34
C SER A 310 -0.92 -21.16 -24.40
N VAL A 311 -2.20 -21.01 -24.06
CA VAL A 311 -2.72 -20.07 -23.06
C VAL A 311 -3.55 -20.84 -22.05
N ILE A 312 -3.34 -20.55 -20.76
CA ILE A 312 -4.08 -21.14 -19.66
C ILE A 312 -4.52 -20.07 -18.67
N ALA A 313 -5.77 -20.14 -18.21
CA ALA A 313 -6.29 -19.28 -17.16
C ALA A 313 -6.20 -19.99 -15.79
N VAL A 314 -5.77 -19.27 -14.77
CA VAL A 314 -5.65 -19.75 -13.39
C VAL A 314 -6.52 -18.90 -12.50
N GLU A 315 -7.56 -19.49 -11.93
CA GLU A 315 -8.42 -18.84 -10.96
C GLU A 315 -7.66 -18.60 -9.64
N THR A 316 -7.69 -17.38 -9.14
CA THR A 316 -7.10 -17.03 -7.84
C THR A 316 -8.16 -16.81 -6.75
N ALA A 317 -9.44 -16.81 -7.11
CA ALA A 317 -10.55 -16.69 -6.17
C ALA A 317 -10.56 -17.80 -5.07
N PRO A 318 -10.19 -19.06 -5.35
CA PRO A 318 -10.10 -20.09 -4.32
C PRO A 318 -9.02 -19.82 -3.25
N PHE A 319 -8.09 -18.91 -3.51
CA PHE A 319 -7.04 -18.54 -2.54
C PHE A 319 -7.46 -17.42 -1.59
N TRP A 320 -8.63 -16.80 -1.83
CA TRP A 320 -9.16 -15.75 -0.98
C TRP A 320 -9.37 -16.27 0.44
N ASP A 321 -8.76 -15.59 1.42
CA ASP A 321 -8.82 -16.01 2.82
C ASP A 321 -10.07 -15.42 3.50
N LEU A 322 -11.05 -16.28 3.77
CA LEU A 322 -12.33 -15.89 4.35
C LEU A 322 -12.21 -15.45 5.81
N ASP A 323 -11.25 -15.97 6.57
CA ASP A 323 -11.05 -15.55 7.95
C ASP A 323 -10.48 -14.12 7.99
N ILE A 324 -9.52 -13.79 7.12
CA ILE A 324 -9.01 -12.41 6.99
C ILE A 324 -10.11 -11.49 6.47
N ALA A 325 -10.86 -11.91 5.46
CA ALA A 325 -11.96 -11.13 4.89
C ALA A 325 -13.04 -10.77 5.92
N ALA A 326 -13.35 -11.70 6.83
CA ALA A 326 -14.30 -11.47 7.90
C ALA A 326 -13.75 -10.55 9.01
N ALA A 327 -12.43 -10.55 9.22
CA ALA A 327 -11.77 -9.79 10.27
C ALA A 327 -11.40 -8.36 9.85
N GLU A 328 -11.10 -8.11 8.57
CA GLU A 328 -10.63 -6.79 8.08
C GLU A 328 -11.61 -5.63 8.38
N PRO A 329 -12.93 -5.75 8.14
CA PRO A 329 -13.88 -4.68 8.47
C PRO A 329 -13.93 -4.39 9.98
N LYS A 330 -13.83 -5.42 10.81
CA LYS A 330 -13.78 -5.30 12.27
C LYS A 330 -12.50 -4.61 12.74
N GLN A 331 -11.38 -4.86 12.09
CA GLN A 331 -10.13 -4.13 12.35
C GLN A 331 -10.30 -2.64 12.04
N GLY A 332 -10.99 -2.30 10.96
CA GLY A 332 -11.33 -0.91 10.62
C GLY A 332 -12.16 -0.26 11.73
N GLU A 333 -13.20 -0.94 12.21
CA GLU A 333 -14.02 -0.47 13.34
C GLU A 333 -13.21 -0.35 14.63
N TYR A 334 -12.42 -1.36 14.98
CA TYR A 334 -11.52 -1.34 16.12
C TYR A 334 -10.56 -0.14 16.07
N ASN A 335 -9.90 0.07 14.93
CA ASN A 335 -8.97 1.19 14.73
C ASN A 335 -9.68 2.54 14.87
N GLN A 336 -10.91 2.66 14.38
CA GLN A 336 -11.71 3.88 14.56
C GLN A 336 -12.05 4.12 16.05
N ILE A 337 -12.38 3.06 16.78
CA ILE A 337 -12.69 3.17 18.21
C ILE A 337 -11.45 3.62 19.00
N VAL A 338 -10.31 2.94 18.82
CA VAL A 338 -9.09 3.25 19.58
C VAL A 338 -8.42 4.54 19.12
N GLY A 339 -8.53 4.88 17.83
CA GLY A 339 -8.01 6.12 17.26
C GLY A 339 -8.84 7.37 17.56
N THR A 340 -10.02 7.20 18.17
CA THR A 340 -10.91 8.31 18.52
C THR A 340 -11.08 8.37 20.04
N ALA A 341 -10.67 9.48 20.65
CA ALA A 341 -10.87 9.68 22.08
C ALA A 341 -12.33 10.07 22.39
N HIS A 342 -12.86 11.05 21.66
CA HIS A 342 -14.23 11.55 21.84
C HIS A 342 -14.85 11.92 20.50
N THR A 343 -16.18 11.84 20.41
CA THR A 343 -16.95 12.25 19.24
C THR A 343 -17.76 13.51 19.53
N LEU A 344 -18.19 14.18 18.46
CA LEU A 344 -19.11 15.29 18.55
C LEU A 344 -20.51 14.87 18.06
N ARG A 345 -21.55 15.44 18.66
CA ARG A 345 -22.94 15.34 18.21
C ARG A 345 -23.15 16.20 16.97
N LYS A 346 -24.29 16.05 16.32
CA LYS A 346 -24.63 16.79 15.09
C LYS A 346 -24.53 18.31 15.22
N ASP A 347 -24.77 18.85 16.39
CA ASP A 347 -24.68 20.28 16.71
C ASP A 347 -23.25 20.75 17.09
N GLY A 348 -22.26 19.86 17.06
CA GLY A 348 -20.89 20.15 17.41
C GLY A 348 -20.56 20.07 18.90
N THR A 349 -21.52 19.69 19.75
CA THR A 349 -21.25 19.48 21.19
C THR A 349 -20.59 18.12 21.44
N LEU A 350 -19.80 18.04 22.52
CA LEU A 350 -19.08 16.84 22.92
C LEU A 350 -20.08 15.73 23.32
N ASP A 351 -19.95 14.54 22.71
CA ASP A 351 -20.71 13.37 23.10
C ASP A 351 -20.07 12.68 24.31
N ARG A 352 -20.64 12.89 25.48
CA ARG A 352 -20.13 12.33 26.74
C ARG A 352 -20.63 10.90 27.02
N GLU A 353 -21.51 10.35 26.16
CA GLU A 353 -22.14 9.03 26.38
C GLU A 353 -21.47 7.91 25.56
N ARG A 354 -20.42 8.22 24.82
CA ARG A 354 -19.68 7.23 24.04
C ARG A 354 -19.13 6.13 24.97
N LYS A 355 -19.56 4.88 24.73
CA LYS A 355 -19.30 3.74 25.65
C LYS A 355 -17.80 3.47 25.89
N TRP A 356 -16.93 3.83 24.94
CA TRP A 356 -15.49 3.56 24.99
C TRP A 356 -14.71 4.58 25.82
N ASP A 357 -15.25 5.79 26.00
CA ASP A 357 -14.55 6.88 26.68
C ASP A 357 -14.70 6.81 28.20
N LYS A 358 -15.69 6.06 28.69
CA LYS A 358 -15.97 5.92 30.15
C LYS A 358 -14.78 5.36 30.95
N TYR A 359 -13.87 4.66 30.33
CA TYR A 359 -12.70 4.06 30.97
C TYR A 359 -11.53 5.05 31.09
N TRP A 360 -11.48 6.05 30.24
CA TRP A 360 -10.47 7.10 30.25
C TRP A 360 -10.96 8.27 31.08
N LYS A 361 -10.10 8.81 31.93
CA LYS A 361 -10.44 9.94 32.83
C LYS A 361 -9.51 11.11 32.54
N PRO A 362 -10.05 12.33 32.35
CA PRO A 362 -9.21 13.53 32.24
C PRO A 362 -8.30 13.65 33.45
N LEU A 363 -7.06 14.04 33.19
CA LEU A 363 -6.08 14.29 34.25
C LEU A 363 -6.13 15.73 34.74
N GLY A 364 -6.01 15.85 36.04
CA GLY A 364 -5.76 17.10 36.73
C GLY A 364 -6.96 18.01 36.86
N LYS A 365 -6.71 19.13 37.53
CA LYS A 365 -7.65 20.23 37.76
C LYS A 365 -7.07 21.53 37.23
N PRO A 366 -7.89 22.44 36.69
CA PRO A 366 -9.34 22.27 36.45
C PRO A 366 -9.63 21.18 35.40
N LEU A 367 -10.88 20.76 35.30
CA LEU A 367 -11.32 19.85 34.23
C LEU A 367 -11.13 20.49 32.86
N PRO A 368 -11.02 19.69 31.75
CA PRO A 368 -10.74 20.24 30.42
C PRO A 368 -11.64 21.40 30.01
N GLU A 369 -12.95 21.30 30.27
CA GLU A 369 -13.95 22.33 29.95
C GLU A 369 -13.87 23.58 30.82
N GLU A 370 -13.17 23.53 31.92
CA GLU A 370 -12.98 24.67 32.86
C GLU A 370 -11.61 25.34 32.68
N ARG A 371 -10.72 24.72 31.86
CA ARG A 371 -9.36 25.22 31.66
C ARG A 371 -9.36 26.49 30.84
N GLU A 372 -8.62 27.45 31.32
CA GLU A 372 -8.26 28.61 30.53
C GLU A 372 -7.06 28.26 29.64
N TRP A 373 -7.20 28.59 28.37
CA TRP A 373 -6.11 28.57 27.41
C TRP A 373 -5.58 29.96 27.18
N ARG A 374 -4.27 30.09 27.12
CA ARG A 374 -3.60 31.25 26.57
C ARG A 374 -3.20 30.93 25.15
N PHE A 375 -3.56 31.80 24.22
CA PHE A 375 -3.32 31.53 22.79
C PHE A 375 -3.04 32.81 22.01
N THR A 376 -2.34 32.61 20.90
CA THR A 376 -2.12 33.64 19.88
C THR A 376 -2.13 32.99 18.49
N SER A 377 -2.45 33.78 17.47
CA SER A 377 -2.38 33.30 16.07
C SER A 377 -1.31 34.10 15.32
N VAL A 378 -0.51 33.43 14.53
CA VAL A 378 0.59 34.00 13.75
C VAL A 378 0.47 33.57 12.28
N ASP A 379 0.98 34.41 11.38
CA ASP A 379 1.06 34.09 9.96
C ASP A 379 2.39 33.42 9.59
N ALA A 380 2.41 32.70 8.49
CA ALA A 380 3.65 32.19 7.91
C ALA A 380 4.49 33.39 7.40
N THR A 381 5.77 33.34 7.66
CA THR A 381 6.72 34.42 7.23
C THR A 381 7.01 34.39 5.74
N GLU A 382 6.88 33.21 5.10
CA GLU A 382 7.07 33.07 3.66
C GLU A 382 5.84 32.48 3.02
N LYS A 383 5.23 33.18 2.06
CA LYS A 383 4.25 32.61 1.13
C LYS A 383 5.02 31.88 0.04
N LYS A 384 5.22 30.56 0.21
CA LYS A 384 5.74 29.73 -0.88
C LYS A 384 4.58 29.39 -1.82
N ASP A 385 4.64 29.87 -3.05
CA ASP A 385 3.61 29.59 -4.09
C ASP A 385 3.64 28.15 -4.57
N LYS A 386 4.72 27.40 -4.30
CA LYS A 386 4.85 25.97 -4.58
C LYS A 386 5.38 25.24 -3.36
N LEU A 387 4.56 24.36 -2.82
CA LEU A 387 4.90 23.49 -1.71
C LEU A 387 5.39 22.16 -2.28
N GLU A 388 6.63 21.81 -2.04
CA GLU A 388 7.30 20.65 -2.65
C GLU A 388 6.91 19.33 -2.01
N SER A 389 6.56 19.31 -0.71
CA SER A 389 6.14 18.13 0.02
C SER A 389 4.85 18.32 0.83
N TYR A 390 4.25 17.23 1.31
CA TYR A 390 3.12 17.30 2.24
C TYR A 390 3.51 17.90 3.60
N GLU A 391 4.73 17.69 4.04
CA GLU A 391 5.27 18.28 5.25
C GLU A 391 5.39 19.81 5.11
N ASP A 392 5.92 20.29 4.00
CA ASP A 392 6.02 21.72 3.68
C ASP A 392 4.66 22.41 3.62
N ARG A 393 3.62 21.68 3.24
CA ARG A 393 2.25 22.24 3.20
C ARG A 393 1.65 22.50 4.56
N ARG A 394 2.11 21.79 5.61
CA ARG A 394 1.45 21.74 6.92
C ARG A 394 2.29 22.26 8.05
N PHE A 395 3.59 22.24 7.89
CA PHE A 395 4.58 22.74 8.82
C PHE A 395 5.50 23.70 8.11
N ARG A 396 4.92 24.73 7.49
CA ARG A 396 5.73 25.83 6.96
C ARG A 396 6.61 26.37 8.07
N ASP A 397 7.85 26.69 7.74
CA ASP A 397 8.72 27.40 8.65
C ASP A 397 8.04 28.71 9.05
N ILE A 398 7.58 28.72 10.30
CA ILE A 398 7.06 29.92 10.92
C ILE A 398 8.26 30.60 11.54
N THR A 399 8.63 31.78 11.06
CA THR A 399 9.47 32.64 11.86
C THR A 399 8.60 33.24 12.96
N LEU A 400 8.70 32.67 14.13
CA LEU A 400 8.01 33.22 15.30
C LEU A 400 8.53 34.62 15.59
N PRO A 401 7.68 35.55 16.09
CA PRO A 401 8.13 36.81 16.62
C PRO A 401 9.28 36.61 17.63
N ALA A 402 10.21 37.54 17.66
CA ALA A 402 11.36 37.48 18.58
C ALA A 402 10.90 37.22 20.02
N GLY A 403 11.55 36.30 20.70
CA GLY A 403 11.22 35.89 22.06
C GLY A 403 10.17 34.78 22.18
N MET A 404 9.61 34.30 21.05
CA MET A 404 8.63 33.22 21.05
C MET A 404 9.22 31.84 20.69
N GLU A 405 10.52 31.72 20.55
CA GLU A 405 11.19 30.48 20.08
C GLU A 405 10.92 29.29 21.01
N ASN A 406 10.75 29.55 22.31
CA ASN A 406 10.48 28.52 23.33
C ASN A 406 9.06 28.61 23.89
N TRP A 407 8.11 29.07 23.10
CA TRP A 407 6.72 29.29 23.51
C TRP A 407 6.05 28.07 24.18
N TYR A 408 6.50 26.87 23.92
CA TYR A 408 5.96 25.61 24.44
C TYR A 408 6.57 25.15 25.78
N THR A 409 7.56 25.88 26.31
CA THR A 409 8.24 25.53 27.57
C THR A 409 7.49 26.02 28.81
N PRO A 410 7.63 25.34 29.98
CA PRO A 410 6.92 25.71 31.19
C PRO A 410 7.15 27.15 31.68
N ASP A 411 8.34 27.68 31.44
CA ASP A 411 8.78 28.99 31.95
C ASP A 411 8.53 30.15 30.97
N PHE A 412 7.90 29.90 29.83
CA PHE A 412 7.56 30.91 28.85
C PHE A 412 6.51 31.87 29.40
N ASP A 413 6.75 33.20 29.23
CA ASP A 413 5.79 34.23 29.60
C ASP A 413 4.74 34.43 28.50
N ASP A 414 3.56 33.90 28.74
CA ASP A 414 2.40 34.01 27.87
C ASP A 414 1.37 35.03 28.37
N SER A 415 1.77 35.94 29.30
CA SER A 415 0.87 36.89 29.95
C SER A 415 0.14 37.84 28.99
N GLN A 416 0.76 38.10 27.82
CA GLN A 416 0.21 38.98 26.78
C GLN A 416 -0.69 38.24 25.77
N TRP A 417 -0.85 36.91 25.90
CA TRP A 417 -1.69 36.15 25.02
C TRP A 417 -3.17 36.29 25.37
N THR A 418 -4.03 36.05 24.37
CA THR A 418 -5.47 36.02 24.58
C THR A 418 -5.83 34.87 25.53
N VAL A 419 -6.73 35.12 26.48
CA VAL A 419 -7.28 34.11 27.39
C VAL A 419 -8.66 33.72 26.91
N GLY A 420 -8.91 32.43 26.89
CA GLY A 420 -10.23 31.91 26.51
C GLY A 420 -10.35 30.39 26.72
N GLN A 421 -11.49 29.85 26.38
CA GLN A 421 -11.78 28.40 26.49
C GLN A 421 -11.71 27.72 25.12
N ALA A 422 -11.27 26.45 25.11
CA ALA A 422 -11.30 25.60 23.91
C ALA A 422 -12.69 24.95 23.73
N PRO A 423 -13.06 24.50 22.51
CA PRO A 423 -12.27 24.57 21.28
C PRO A 423 -12.06 26.00 20.78
N ILE A 424 -10.82 26.31 20.42
CA ILE A 424 -10.46 27.57 19.77
C ILE A 424 -10.61 27.38 18.26
N GLY A 425 -11.44 28.17 17.59
CA GLY A 425 -11.77 27.87 16.22
C GLY A 425 -12.17 29.05 15.35
N LYS A 426 -12.25 28.80 14.03
CA LYS A 426 -12.75 29.74 13.01
C LYS A 426 -13.47 28.99 11.89
N GLY A 427 -14.36 29.70 11.18
CA GLY A 427 -15.15 29.14 10.09
C GLY A 427 -16.13 28.05 10.54
N ILE A 428 -16.63 27.27 9.59
CA ILE A 428 -17.61 26.22 9.84
C ILE A 428 -17.06 24.90 9.30
N TRP A 429 -16.78 23.97 10.19
CA TRP A 429 -16.33 22.61 9.83
C TRP A 429 -17.53 21.66 9.76
N LYS A 430 -17.89 21.24 8.54
CA LYS A 430 -19.00 20.30 8.31
C LYS A 430 -18.49 19.00 7.72
N HIS A 431 -18.87 17.88 8.34
CA HIS A 431 -18.60 16.55 7.79
C HIS A 431 -19.55 15.50 8.40
N SER A 432 -20.03 14.57 7.58
CA SER A 432 -20.87 13.43 8.02
C SER A 432 -22.05 13.81 8.91
N GLY A 433 -22.71 14.95 8.60
CA GLY A 433 -23.87 15.44 9.35
C GLY A 433 -23.54 16.18 10.65
N ILE A 434 -22.26 16.30 11.03
CA ILE A 434 -21.79 17.09 12.17
C ILE A 434 -21.46 18.51 11.67
N THR A 435 -21.85 19.53 12.44
CA THR A 435 -21.54 20.94 12.15
C THR A 435 -20.87 21.54 13.38
N LEU A 436 -19.58 21.84 13.28
CA LEU A 436 -18.81 22.57 14.27
C LEU A 436 -18.51 23.97 13.74
N GLY A 437 -19.11 24.99 14.34
CA GLY A 437 -18.99 26.37 13.87
C GLY A 437 -19.27 27.41 14.97
N LYS A 438 -19.55 26.93 16.18
CA LYS A 438 -19.67 27.78 17.37
C LYS A 438 -18.51 27.44 18.29
N TYR A 439 -17.66 28.39 18.56
CA TYR A 439 -16.47 28.21 19.38
C TYR A 439 -16.53 29.13 20.61
N PRO A 440 -16.16 28.64 21.80
CA PRO A 440 -16.02 29.47 23.00
C PRO A 440 -15.04 30.63 22.76
N SER A 441 -13.98 30.38 21.97
CA SER A 441 -12.98 31.39 21.66
C SER A 441 -12.65 31.41 20.16
N PRO A 442 -12.54 32.60 19.53
CA PRO A 442 -12.18 32.73 18.14
C PRO A 442 -10.67 32.54 17.96
N TRP A 443 -10.28 31.78 16.91
CA TRP A 443 -8.86 31.56 16.55
C TRP A 443 -8.09 32.85 16.18
N GLY A 444 -8.80 33.84 15.67
CA GLY A 444 -8.16 35.07 15.15
C GLY A 444 -7.86 34.95 13.64
N LYS A 445 -7.02 35.89 13.16
CA LYS A 445 -6.75 36.04 11.70
C LYS A 445 -5.57 35.18 11.23
N GLY A 446 -4.59 34.91 12.10
CA GLY A 446 -3.39 34.17 11.74
C GLY A 446 -3.65 32.73 11.27
N GLU A 447 -2.79 32.24 10.40
CA GLU A 447 -2.84 30.89 9.84
C GLU A 447 -2.55 29.81 10.89
N PHE A 448 -1.63 30.11 11.81
CA PHE A 448 -1.18 29.17 12.83
C PHE A 448 -1.67 29.59 14.21
N LEU A 449 -2.07 28.60 15.01
CA LEU A 449 -2.46 28.77 16.40
C LEU A 449 -1.38 28.20 17.31
N LEU A 450 -0.92 29.04 18.25
CA LEU A 450 -0.13 28.60 19.39
C LEU A 450 -1.00 28.73 20.63
N MET A 451 -1.19 27.61 21.36
CA MET A 451 -2.06 27.61 22.54
C MET A 451 -1.42 26.82 23.68
N ARG A 452 -1.62 27.28 24.91
CA ARG A 452 -1.03 26.73 26.13
C ARG A 452 -2.06 26.71 27.25
N THR A 453 -2.00 25.67 28.07
CA THR A 453 -2.76 25.60 29.31
C THR A 453 -1.95 24.92 30.42
N THR A 454 -2.33 25.13 31.64
CA THR A 454 -1.74 24.46 32.80
C THR A 454 -2.77 23.64 33.55
N PHE A 455 -2.33 22.54 34.13
CA PHE A 455 -3.17 21.67 34.93
C PHE A 455 -2.35 21.00 36.03
N GLU A 456 -3.00 20.71 37.16
CA GLU A 456 -2.38 20.06 38.31
C GLU A 456 -2.75 18.58 38.32
N VAL A 457 -1.77 17.72 38.50
CA VAL A 457 -1.94 16.26 38.60
C VAL A 457 -1.61 15.80 40.02
N ASP A 458 -2.56 15.21 40.69
CA ASP A 458 -2.41 14.77 42.07
C ASP A 458 -1.53 13.52 42.19
N ASP A 459 -1.71 12.57 41.26
CA ASP A 459 -0.92 11.33 41.21
C ASP A 459 -0.79 10.80 39.77
N LEU A 460 0.08 9.80 39.58
CA LEU A 460 0.38 9.16 38.29
C LEU A 460 0.12 7.66 38.35
N ASN A 461 -1.04 7.26 38.88
CA ASN A 461 -1.42 5.86 39.12
C ASN A 461 -2.09 5.18 37.92
N CYS A 462 -2.00 5.75 36.73
CA CYS A 462 -2.58 5.15 35.52
C CYS A 462 -1.62 4.17 34.86
N GLU A 463 -2.17 3.12 34.27
CA GLU A 463 -1.45 2.14 33.46
C GLU A 463 -0.99 2.76 32.13
N SER A 464 -1.85 3.59 31.53
CA SER A 464 -1.58 4.30 30.27
C SER A 464 -2.17 5.69 30.30
N TYR A 465 -1.60 6.55 29.43
CA TYR A 465 -2.04 7.91 29.22
C TYR A 465 -2.28 8.16 27.75
N ARG A 466 -3.26 9.02 27.41
CA ARG A 466 -3.49 9.47 26.03
C ARG A 466 -3.72 10.97 25.99
N VAL A 467 -3.42 11.58 24.84
CA VAL A 467 -3.89 12.91 24.49
C VAL A 467 -5.17 12.78 23.70
N ALA A 468 -6.25 13.39 24.15
CA ALA A 468 -7.43 13.66 23.36
C ALA A 468 -7.22 14.98 22.64
N VAL A 469 -7.24 15.02 21.30
CA VAL A 469 -6.96 16.23 20.52
C VAL A 469 -7.95 16.40 19.39
N LEU A 470 -8.53 17.58 19.30
CA LEU A 470 -9.32 18.07 18.18
C LEU A 470 -8.42 19.00 17.34
N ALA A 471 -8.17 18.65 16.09
CA ALA A 471 -7.47 19.50 15.15
C ALA A 471 -7.88 19.14 13.71
N ARG A 472 -8.07 20.16 12.84
CA ARG A 472 -8.49 19.93 11.45
C ARG A 472 -7.33 19.60 10.55
N GLN A 473 -6.20 20.28 10.73
CA GLN A 473 -4.99 20.15 9.94
C GLN A 473 -3.84 19.64 10.80
N GLY A 474 -2.63 19.60 10.25
CA GLY A 474 -1.45 19.19 10.98
C GLY A 474 -1.23 19.95 12.28
N PHE A 475 -0.70 19.27 13.29
CA PHE A 475 -0.49 19.84 14.62
C PHE A 475 0.70 19.18 15.34
N HIS A 476 1.23 19.90 16.33
CA HIS A 476 2.19 19.38 17.31
C HIS A 476 1.61 19.49 18.71
N VAL A 477 1.91 18.50 19.54
CA VAL A 477 1.58 18.53 20.98
C VAL A 477 2.86 18.51 21.79
N TYR A 478 2.94 19.40 22.79
CA TYR A 478 4.06 19.50 23.71
C TYR A 478 3.57 19.32 25.15
N LEU A 479 4.32 18.57 25.94
CA LEU A 479 4.09 18.37 27.36
C LEU A 479 5.35 18.78 28.11
N ASN A 480 5.20 19.78 29.01
CA ASN A 480 6.31 20.30 29.81
C ASN A 480 7.57 20.66 28.99
N GLY A 481 7.38 21.25 27.82
CA GLY A 481 8.47 21.65 26.93
C GLY A 481 9.00 20.55 26.00
N HIS A 482 8.45 19.35 26.08
CA HIS A 482 8.84 18.23 25.21
C HIS A 482 7.78 17.95 24.16
N LYS A 483 8.17 17.88 22.88
CA LYS A 483 7.27 17.50 21.80
C LYS A 483 6.95 16.02 21.90
N ILE A 484 5.70 15.69 22.20
CA ILE A 484 5.22 14.33 22.39
C ILE A 484 4.47 13.77 21.18
N HIS A 485 4.00 14.63 20.27
CA HIS A 485 3.34 14.15 19.05
C HIS A 485 3.45 15.16 17.91
N THR A 486 3.48 14.61 16.68
CA THR A 486 3.38 15.34 15.42
C THR A 486 2.40 14.63 14.52
N TYR A 487 1.44 15.37 13.98
CA TYR A 487 0.48 14.86 12.99
C TYR A 487 0.50 15.73 11.75
N ILE A 488 0.69 15.14 10.58
CA ILE A 488 0.93 15.88 9.32
C ILE A 488 -0.28 15.89 8.37
N TRP A 489 -1.32 15.09 8.65
CA TRP A 489 -2.47 14.94 7.77
C TRP A 489 -3.65 15.82 8.20
N TRP A 490 -4.69 15.89 7.38
CA TRP A 490 -5.97 16.49 7.73
C TRP A 490 -6.92 15.46 8.36
N GLN A 491 -7.85 15.94 9.15
CA GLN A 491 -8.99 15.18 9.61
C GLN A 491 -10.26 15.72 8.94
N ASP A 492 -11.01 14.83 8.31
CA ASP A 492 -12.27 15.22 7.66
C ASP A 492 -13.38 15.39 8.69
N ARG A 493 -13.47 14.46 9.65
CA ARG A 493 -14.51 14.48 10.68
C ARG A 493 -14.10 15.33 11.87
N PRO A 494 -14.98 16.23 12.35
CA PRO A 494 -14.77 16.88 13.65
C PRO A 494 -14.95 15.86 14.77
N GLN A 495 -13.83 15.36 15.28
CA GLN A 495 -13.73 14.40 16.38
C GLN A 495 -12.38 14.54 17.07
N TYR A 496 -12.32 14.11 18.33
CA TYR A 496 -11.06 14.09 19.07
C TYR A 496 -10.28 12.81 18.72
N GLY A 497 -9.08 12.97 18.18
CA GLY A 497 -8.14 11.87 18.00
C GLY A 497 -7.62 11.37 19.35
N SER A 498 -7.34 10.06 19.41
CA SER A 498 -6.72 9.40 20.57
C SER A 498 -5.25 9.14 20.29
N ILE A 499 -4.36 9.75 21.04
CA ILE A 499 -2.92 9.56 20.95
C ILE A 499 -2.42 8.94 22.24
N VAL A 500 -2.26 7.63 22.25
CA VAL A 500 -1.71 6.90 23.40
C VAL A 500 -0.22 7.24 23.52
N LEU A 501 0.19 7.66 24.72
CA LEU A 501 1.57 8.03 24.99
C LEU A 501 2.44 6.80 25.24
N GLU A 502 3.52 6.69 24.51
CA GLU A 502 4.57 5.72 24.80
C GLU A 502 5.27 6.04 26.13
N LYS A 503 5.92 5.07 26.75
CA LYS A 503 6.65 5.28 28.01
C LYS A 503 7.65 6.43 27.92
N GLY A 504 8.31 6.61 26.76
CA GLY A 504 9.25 7.70 26.49
C GLY A 504 8.60 9.09 26.46
N GLN A 505 7.31 9.16 26.13
CA GLN A 505 6.51 10.39 26.10
C GLN A 505 5.84 10.64 27.45
N ALA A 506 5.25 9.60 28.04
CA ALA A 506 4.55 9.67 29.33
C ALA A 506 5.45 10.10 30.49
N LYS A 507 6.77 9.82 30.43
CA LYS A 507 7.75 10.25 31.45
C LYS A 507 7.83 11.77 31.65
N HIS A 508 7.34 12.55 30.68
CA HIS A 508 7.32 14.01 30.77
C HIS A 508 6.12 14.54 31.57
N LEU A 509 5.12 13.67 31.85
CA LEU A 509 4.04 13.98 32.78
C LEU A 509 4.57 13.89 34.22
N LYS A 510 4.22 14.83 35.06
CA LYS A 510 4.70 14.89 36.44
C LYS A 510 3.58 15.16 37.42
N LYS A 511 3.79 14.79 38.67
CA LYS A 511 2.93 15.22 39.77
C LYS A 511 3.06 16.72 39.97
N GLY A 512 1.96 17.40 40.33
CA GLY A 512 1.87 18.84 40.44
C GLY A 512 1.59 19.51 39.09
N ARG A 513 2.09 20.73 38.91
CA ARG A 513 1.83 21.59 37.76
C ARG A 513 2.44 21.03 36.46
N ASN A 514 1.62 20.89 35.44
CA ASN A 514 2.01 20.52 34.08
C ASN A 514 1.59 21.63 33.11
N VAL A 515 2.30 21.72 31.98
CA VAL A 515 2.00 22.61 30.86
C VAL A 515 1.73 21.75 29.62
N LEU A 516 0.54 21.89 29.03
CA LEU A 516 0.19 21.36 27.73
C LEU A 516 0.20 22.49 26.72
N ALA A 517 0.94 22.32 25.62
CA ALA A 517 0.99 23.29 24.54
C ALA A 517 0.68 22.61 23.20
N VAL A 518 -0.06 23.31 22.34
CA VAL A 518 -0.47 22.80 21.03
C VAL A 518 -0.20 23.84 19.96
N TYR A 519 0.47 23.40 18.91
CA TYR A 519 0.58 24.10 17.65
C TYR A 519 -0.39 23.49 16.66
N ALA A 520 -1.20 24.29 15.98
CA ALA A 520 -2.09 23.85 14.93
C ALA A 520 -2.13 24.85 13.77
N ASN A 521 -2.58 24.39 12.58
CA ASN A 521 -2.74 25.27 11.43
C ASN A 521 -4.10 25.11 10.75
N ASP A 522 -4.51 26.10 9.93
CA ASP A 522 -5.79 26.12 9.23
C ASP A 522 -5.67 25.83 7.73
N GLN A 523 -4.49 25.56 7.23
CA GLN A 523 -4.25 25.47 5.79
C GLN A 523 -4.68 24.14 5.17
N TYR A 524 -5.47 24.26 4.12
CA TYR A 524 -5.81 23.15 3.20
C TYR A 524 -5.09 23.27 1.84
N GLY A 525 -4.06 24.12 1.74
CA GLY A 525 -3.35 24.37 0.49
C GLY A 525 -3.85 25.65 -0.23
N PRO A 526 -3.12 26.11 -1.24
CA PRO A 526 -3.25 27.46 -1.81
C PRO A 526 -4.54 27.75 -2.57
N LYS A 527 -5.45 26.78 -2.68
CA LYS A 527 -6.68 26.91 -3.50
C LYS A 527 -7.99 26.71 -2.74
N SER A 528 -7.97 26.52 -1.41
CA SER A 528 -9.22 26.44 -0.65
C SER A 528 -9.68 27.86 -0.25
N PRO A 529 -10.88 28.30 -0.70
CA PRO A 529 -11.41 29.60 -0.30
C PRO A 529 -11.97 29.60 1.13
N GLU A 530 -12.08 28.42 1.76
CA GLU A 530 -12.71 28.29 3.08
C GLU A 530 -11.67 27.94 4.13
N HIS A 531 -11.36 28.92 5.00
CA HIS A 531 -10.54 28.72 6.18
C HIS A 531 -11.42 28.33 7.36
N TYR A 532 -11.42 27.07 7.73
CA TYR A 532 -12.05 26.59 8.95
C TYR A 532 -11.12 25.65 9.70
N ALA A 533 -11.02 25.85 10.99
CA ALA A 533 -10.23 25.00 11.89
C ALA A 533 -10.77 25.11 13.31
N ALA A 534 -10.54 24.08 14.10
CA ALA A 534 -10.80 24.09 15.52
C ALA A 534 -9.71 23.28 16.23
N THR A 535 -9.29 23.73 17.40
CA THR A 535 -8.28 23.02 18.19
C THR A 535 -8.66 23.00 19.68
N ASP A 536 -8.51 21.83 20.25
CA ASP A 536 -8.63 21.57 21.68
C ASP A 536 -7.77 20.35 22.03
N ALA A 537 -7.29 20.25 23.26
CA ALA A 537 -6.55 19.08 23.71
C ALA A 537 -6.57 18.94 25.25
N TRP A 538 -6.53 17.69 25.71
CA TRP A 538 -6.26 17.38 27.12
C TRP A 538 -5.62 16.01 27.25
N ILE A 539 -5.10 15.71 28.44
CA ILE A 539 -4.53 14.40 28.75
C ILE A 539 -5.51 13.60 29.61
N GLU A 540 -5.65 12.33 29.27
CA GLU A 540 -6.44 11.36 30.01
C GLU A 540 -5.55 10.22 30.49
N GLY A 541 -5.95 9.60 31.60
CA GLY A 541 -5.34 8.37 32.11
C GLY A 541 -6.35 7.25 32.23
N ILE A 542 -5.87 6.02 32.16
CA ILE A 542 -6.66 4.82 32.39
C ILE A 542 -5.96 3.97 33.46
N THR A 543 -6.71 3.54 34.48
CA THR A 543 -6.18 2.62 35.49
C THR A 543 -6.01 1.22 34.90
N LYS A 544 -5.17 0.38 35.53
CA LYS A 544 -5.00 -1.02 35.12
C LYS A 544 -6.35 -1.77 35.09
N VAL A 545 -7.19 -1.59 36.10
CA VAL A 545 -8.51 -2.24 36.17
C VAL A 545 -9.43 -1.79 35.03
N ASP A 546 -9.43 -0.51 34.71
CA ASP A 546 -10.26 0.00 33.64
C ASP A 546 -9.68 -0.37 32.25
N GLN A 547 -8.35 -0.51 32.12
CA GLN A 547 -7.72 -1.03 30.90
C GLN A 547 -8.17 -2.48 30.64
N GLU A 548 -8.13 -3.34 31.65
CA GLU A 548 -8.60 -4.74 31.53
C GLU A 548 -10.08 -4.81 31.11
N LYS A 549 -10.93 -3.93 31.65
CA LYS A 549 -12.35 -3.85 31.24
C LYS A 549 -12.52 -3.35 29.81
N LEU A 550 -11.73 -2.36 29.40
CA LEU A 550 -11.73 -1.84 28.03
C LEU A 550 -11.29 -2.91 27.05
N ASP A 551 -10.22 -3.65 27.36
CA ASP A 551 -9.69 -4.72 26.53
C ASP A 551 -10.74 -5.82 26.31
N LEU A 552 -11.43 -6.25 27.36
CA LEU A 552 -12.53 -7.22 27.27
C LEU A 552 -13.69 -6.67 26.42
N ALA A 553 -14.07 -5.40 26.61
CA ALA A 553 -15.13 -4.80 25.82
C ALA A 553 -14.75 -4.64 24.33
N LEU A 554 -13.47 -4.42 24.02
CA LEU A 554 -12.96 -4.36 22.66
C LEU A 554 -12.89 -5.73 21.96
N GLU A 555 -12.85 -6.84 22.72
CA GLU A 555 -12.96 -8.19 22.15
C GLU A 555 -14.33 -8.47 21.51
N GLU A 556 -15.38 -7.73 21.92
CA GLU A 556 -16.68 -7.78 21.23
C GLU A 556 -16.59 -7.23 19.79
N VAL A 557 -15.69 -6.30 19.55
CA VAL A 557 -15.46 -5.70 18.21
C VAL A 557 -14.47 -6.52 17.40
N LEU A 558 -13.35 -6.88 18.02
CA LEU A 558 -12.27 -7.62 17.38
C LEU A 558 -11.82 -8.78 18.27
N SER A 559 -12.37 -9.94 18.02
CA SER A 559 -12.12 -11.14 18.85
C SER A 559 -10.66 -11.64 18.73
N PRO A 560 -10.18 -12.47 19.68
CA PRO A 560 -8.89 -13.12 19.55
C PRO A 560 -8.74 -13.93 18.25
N LYS A 561 -9.80 -14.56 17.75
CA LYS A 561 -9.81 -15.25 16.45
C LYS A 561 -9.59 -14.28 15.29
N ASP A 562 -10.28 -13.13 15.30
CA ASP A 562 -10.10 -12.11 14.27
C ASP A 562 -8.66 -11.54 14.27
N ARG A 563 -8.11 -11.27 15.46
CA ARG A 563 -6.71 -10.81 15.60
C ARG A 563 -5.70 -11.85 15.07
N GLU A 564 -6.00 -13.12 15.28
CA GLU A 564 -5.16 -14.21 14.77
C GLU A 564 -5.20 -14.29 13.24
N ALA A 565 -6.38 -14.14 12.63
CA ALA A 565 -6.53 -14.07 11.17
C ALA A 565 -5.78 -12.87 10.58
N LEU A 566 -5.87 -11.71 11.23
CA LEU A 566 -5.21 -10.47 10.79
C LEU A 566 -3.67 -10.52 10.83
N LYS A 567 -3.06 -11.49 11.51
CA LYS A 567 -1.62 -11.75 11.37
C LYS A 567 -1.23 -12.18 9.95
N GLY A 568 -2.20 -12.65 9.18
CA GLY A 568 -2.05 -12.97 7.76
C GLY A 568 -2.20 -11.77 6.83
N ALA A 569 -2.54 -10.59 7.34
CA ALA A 569 -2.80 -9.39 6.56
C ALA A 569 -1.74 -8.32 6.76
N SER A 570 -1.40 -7.60 5.69
CA SER A 570 -0.49 -6.43 5.73
C SER A 570 -0.95 -5.29 4.80
N ASN A 571 -2.07 -5.47 4.10
CA ASN A 571 -2.65 -4.49 3.18
C ASN A 571 -4.16 -4.70 3.08
N GLY A 572 -4.87 -3.85 2.33
CA GLY A 572 -6.31 -3.96 2.13
C GLY A 572 -6.73 -5.10 1.18
N GLY A 573 -8.04 -5.42 1.20
CA GLY A 573 -8.63 -6.52 0.43
C GLY A 573 -8.34 -6.45 -1.08
N TYR A 574 -8.31 -5.25 -1.69
CA TYR A 574 -7.97 -5.06 -3.11
C TYR A 574 -6.54 -5.52 -3.47
N HIS A 575 -5.67 -5.70 -2.49
CA HIS A 575 -4.35 -6.31 -2.63
C HIS A 575 -4.28 -7.69 -1.95
N TYR A 576 -5.39 -8.45 -1.96
CA TYR A 576 -5.47 -9.76 -1.31
C TYR A 576 -5.00 -9.72 0.16
N PHE A 577 -5.38 -8.65 0.86
CA PHE A 577 -4.96 -8.33 2.23
C PHE A 577 -3.43 -8.19 2.42
N GLY A 578 -2.65 -8.15 1.35
CA GLY A 578 -1.19 -8.28 1.46
C GLY A 578 -0.79 -9.57 2.16
N SER A 579 -1.51 -10.66 1.91
CA SER A 579 -1.30 -11.95 2.56
C SER A 579 -0.29 -12.80 1.80
N ALA A 580 0.83 -13.12 2.42
CA ALA A 580 1.82 -14.01 1.83
C ALA A 580 1.24 -15.42 1.56
N LYS A 581 0.26 -15.87 2.34
CA LYS A 581 -0.46 -17.13 2.11
C LYS A 581 -1.12 -17.15 0.72
N ILE A 582 -1.78 -16.06 0.36
CA ILE A 582 -2.50 -15.95 -0.92
C ILE A 582 -1.50 -15.85 -2.08
N PHE A 583 -0.52 -14.93 -2.00
CA PHE A 583 0.48 -14.76 -3.06
C PHE A 583 1.36 -16.00 -3.27
N ALA A 584 1.66 -16.72 -2.21
CA ALA A 584 2.41 -17.98 -2.30
C ALA A 584 1.63 -19.07 -3.06
N GLN A 585 0.33 -19.17 -2.82
CA GLN A 585 -0.54 -20.08 -3.57
C GLN A 585 -0.65 -19.69 -5.04
N MET A 586 -0.78 -18.38 -5.34
CA MET A 586 -0.83 -17.86 -6.71
C MET A 586 0.43 -18.23 -7.49
N GLY A 587 1.62 -17.90 -6.96
CA GLY A 587 2.87 -18.17 -7.66
C GLY A 587 3.08 -19.67 -7.92
N LYS A 588 2.78 -20.52 -6.92
CA LYS A 588 2.78 -21.96 -7.08
C LYS A 588 1.82 -22.39 -8.21
N ALA A 589 0.58 -21.92 -8.19
CA ALA A 589 -0.43 -22.28 -9.17
C ALA A 589 -0.05 -21.82 -10.59
N PHE A 590 0.55 -20.66 -10.75
CA PHE A 590 1.04 -20.17 -12.05
C PHE A 590 2.19 -21.05 -12.58
N ALA A 591 3.12 -21.46 -11.73
CA ALA A 591 4.19 -22.39 -12.11
C ALA A 591 3.63 -23.76 -12.53
N GLU A 592 2.73 -24.34 -11.75
CA GLU A 592 2.09 -25.61 -12.05
C GLU A 592 1.23 -25.56 -13.32
N ALA A 593 0.54 -24.44 -13.56
CA ALA A 593 -0.22 -24.23 -14.78
C ALA A 593 0.70 -24.18 -16.02
N TRP A 594 1.80 -23.44 -15.94
CA TRP A 594 2.79 -23.42 -17.01
C TRP A 594 3.40 -24.80 -17.29
N LEU A 595 3.71 -25.57 -16.23
CA LEU A 595 4.27 -26.93 -16.37
C LEU A 595 3.32 -27.91 -17.07
N ARG A 596 2.01 -27.66 -17.05
CA ARG A 596 0.98 -28.47 -17.73
C ARG A 596 0.80 -28.12 -19.20
N LEU A 597 1.28 -26.96 -19.65
CA LEU A 597 1.18 -26.60 -21.06
C LEU A 597 2.09 -27.49 -21.92
N PRO A 598 1.66 -27.92 -23.13
CA PRO A 598 2.50 -28.63 -24.07
C PRO A 598 3.77 -27.87 -24.37
N LYS A 599 4.89 -28.58 -24.43
CA LYS A 599 6.21 -28.03 -24.74
C LYS A 599 6.57 -28.25 -26.22
#